data_98426368c1a7f29e9ab1494127e80978
#
_entry.id   98426368c1a7f29e9ab1494127e80978
#
_cell.length_a   1.000
_cell.length_b   1.000
_cell.length_c   1.000
_cell.angle_alpha   90.00
_cell.angle_beta   90.00
_cell.angle_gamma   90.00
#
_symmetry.space_group_name_H-M   'P 1'
#
loop_
_entity.id
_entity.type
_entity.pdbx_description
1 polymer ?
#
loop_
_entity_poly.entity_id
_entity_poly.type
_entity_poly.pdbx_seq_one_letter_code
_entity_poly.pdbx_strand_id
1 'polypeptide(L)'
;MKRIFILLSCTAALLLGACGKDSSLPAATGKASIRAINAIKTSGEFNFLIEERLIGPAAYAAATASAQYDDLDYTFNIEVFYAGETAFRRIASRFIDFEADKDYTLLVSGTLDNPALTLWVGDTRTFDEADTVFEAKFAHASASLGALDYYFADPTVAPALGDQVATLSFGEVSAATDLEAGDFVLTITTANNPTDVVYVSDTTTIGAQGAYIFIPFEGSAASTAPVLVRAINRIGNSISLPDPRFLPTVQFINASIDLGLSDIYDDELLTSRLVDNQDYLDVSAELEIPAGANTFYYTPSEDTAAVTLETSLTAFSGTRYRLVASGVAGAFSGTSLVPDRRPVATYAKLLPFQVSNNFGFVDIYVVAADTSIDDANPVLFGLAPTQLGAPVRLAAGSFDLYVTEFTQKVALAGPYRIDLALGDVVDMIVVDKADDPAVLDVLFLSGGPTP
;
A
#
# COMPACT_ATOMS: atom_id res chain seq x y z
N MET A 1 15.61 -38.99 67.00
CA MET A 1 15.99 -37.85 66.11
C MET A 1 17.03 -38.21 65.02
N LYS A 2 18.00 -39.10 65.22
CA LYS A 2 19.00 -39.45 64.18
C LYS A 2 18.48 -40.24 62.97
N ARG A 3 17.37 -41.00 63.08
CA ARG A 3 16.83 -41.80 61.98
C ARG A 3 15.92 -40.97 60.98
N ILE A 4 15.37 -39.83 61.42
CA ILE A 4 14.57 -38.96 60.59
C ILE A 4 15.47 -38.13 59.70
N PHE A 5 16.67 -37.77 60.12
CA PHE A 5 17.61 -36.97 59.27
C PHE A 5 18.18 -37.74 58.10
N ILE A 6 18.34 -39.09 58.23
CA ILE A 6 18.85 -39.92 57.13
C ILE A 6 17.77 -40.13 56.01
N LEU A 7 16.47 -40.19 56.37
CA LEU A 7 15.44 -40.31 55.39
C LEU A 7 15.24 -38.97 54.60
N LEU A 8 15.42 -37.82 55.23
CA LEU A 8 15.31 -36.55 54.60
C LEU A 8 16.50 -36.28 53.65
N SER A 9 17.69 -36.74 53.93
CA SER A 9 18.85 -36.61 53.05
C SER A 9 18.79 -37.52 51.81
N CYS A 10 18.16 -38.68 51.88
CA CYS A 10 17.97 -39.56 50.73
C CYS A 10 16.86 -39.04 49.76
N THR A 11 15.80 -38.39 50.26
CA THR A 11 14.77 -37.78 49.42
C THR A 11 15.26 -36.51 48.73
N ALA A 12 16.14 -35.72 49.35
CA ALA A 12 16.75 -34.54 48.70
C ALA A 12 17.75 -34.95 47.60
N ALA A 13 18.46 -36.07 47.73
CA ALA A 13 19.38 -36.58 46.72
C ALA A 13 18.63 -37.16 45.48
N LEU A 14 17.42 -37.66 45.64
CA LEU A 14 16.59 -38.17 44.53
C LEU A 14 15.92 -37.05 43.71
N LEU A 15 15.74 -35.86 44.27
CA LEU A 15 15.21 -34.71 43.57
C LEU A 15 16.26 -33.96 42.74
N LEU A 16 17.55 -34.13 43.00
CA LEU A 16 18.64 -33.55 42.24
C LEU A 16 19.06 -34.39 41.02
N GLY A 17 18.59 -35.63 40.90
CA GLY A 17 18.86 -36.51 39.77
C GLY A 17 17.83 -36.43 38.61
N ALA A 18 16.78 -35.63 38.76
CA ALA A 18 15.72 -35.51 37.74
C ALA A 18 15.91 -34.36 36.74
N CYS A 19 16.98 -33.59 36.86
CA CYS A 19 17.39 -32.57 35.87
C CYS A 19 18.59 -33.05 35.05
N GLY A 20 18.41 -34.08 34.25
CA GLY A 20 19.50 -34.65 33.47
C GLY A 20 19.00 -35.52 32.30
N LYS A 21 18.06 -35.04 31.56
CA LYS A 21 18.00 -35.26 30.12
C LYS A 21 18.09 -33.89 29.49
N ASP A 22 19.32 -33.47 29.22
CA ASP A 22 19.53 -32.49 28.16
C ASP A 22 18.86 -33.08 26.92
N SER A 23 17.62 -32.67 26.66
CA SER A 23 17.12 -32.68 25.29
C SER A 23 18.08 -31.72 24.58
N SER A 24 19.14 -32.24 23.97
CA SER A 24 20.00 -31.48 23.09
C SER A 24 19.07 -30.94 22.02
N LEU A 25 18.68 -29.68 22.17
CA LEU A 25 18.04 -28.96 21.07
C LEU A 25 18.96 -29.09 19.85
N PRO A 26 18.43 -29.30 18.65
CA PRO A 26 19.26 -29.31 17.46
C PRO A 26 20.15 -28.09 17.47
N ALA A 27 21.46 -28.28 17.30
CA ALA A 27 22.38 -27.16 17.19
C ALA A 27 22.29 -26.60 15.78
N ALA A 28 22.07 -25.31 15.64
CA ALA A 28 22.12 -24.64 14.37
C ALA A 28 23.50 -24.77 13.72
N THR A 29 23.56 -24.99 12.42
CA THR A 29 24.78 -25.09 11.61
C THR A 29 25.03 -23.85 10.77
N GLY A 30 24.00 -23.03 10.57
CA GLY A 30 24.06 -21.79 9.79
C GLY A 30 22.82 -20.93 9.97
N LYS A 31 22.59 -20.05 9.01
CA LYS A 31 21.41 -19.17 8.99
C LYS A 31 20.72 -19.22 7.64
N ALA A 32 19.40 -19.03 7.69
CA ALA A 32 18.56 -18.77 6.53
C ALA A 32 17.89 -17.40 6.65
N SER A 33 17.45 -16.83 5.55
CA SER A 33 16.64 -15.62 5.54
C SER A 33 15.22 -15.91 5.10
N ILE A 34 14.24 -15.17 5.63
CA ILE A 34 12.83 -15.27 5.23
C ILE A 34 12.17 -13.91 5.15
N ARG A 35 11.26 -13.77 4.18
CA ARG A 35 10.31 -12.69 4.03
C ARG A 35 8.95 -13.23 3.59
N ALA A 36 7.90 -12.43 3.75
CA ALA A 36 6.58 -12.74 3.21
C ALA A 36 6.13 -11.67 2.22
N ILE A 37 5.37 -12.05 1.20
CA ILE A 37 4.78 -11.18 0.18
C ILE A 37 3.26 -11.29 0.28
N ASN A 38 2.57 -10.14 0.34
CA ASN A 38 1.12 -10.10 0.38
C ASN A 38 0.53 -9.97 -1.03
N ALA A 39 -0.12 -11.03 -1.50
CA ALA A 39 -0.85 -11.06 -2.77
C ALA A 39 -2.37 -11.21 -2.57
N ILE A 40 -2.91 -11.02 -1.37
CA ILE A 40 -4.36 -11.00 -1.14
C ILE A 40 -4.89 -9.58 -1.40
N LYS A 41 -5.50 -9.35 -2.56
CA LYS A 41 -5.95 -8.04 -3.04
C LYS A 41 -6.89 -7.31 -2.08
N THR A 42 -7.75 -8.05 -1.38
CA THR A 42 -8.74 -7.49 -0.45
C THR A 42 -8.27 -7.45 1.00
N SER A 43 -7.01 -7.85 1.30
CA SER A 43 -6.47 -7.75 2.64
C SER A 43 -6.05 -6.32 2.98
N GLY A 44 -6.11 -5.97 4.26
CA GLY A 44 -5.30 -4.90 4.79
C GLY A 44 -3.81 -5.28 4.79
N GLU A 45 -3.03 -4.52 5.52
CA GLU A 45 -1.69 -4.92 5.89
C GLU A 45 -1.76 -6.14 6.81
N PHE A 46 -1.00 -7.18 6.51
CA PHE A 46 -0.89 -8.33 7.40
C PHE A 46 0.39 -8.24 8.25
N ASN A 47 0.35 -8.85 9.43
CA ASN A 47 1.53 -9.13 10.24
C ASN A 47 2.08 -10.50 9.90
N PHE A 48 3.39 -10.56 9.69
CA PHE A 48 4.15 -11.80 9.52
C PHE A 48 4.93 -12.09 10.79
N LEU A 49 4.70 -13.26 11.40
CA LEU A 49 5.28 -13.65 12.66
C LEU A 49 6.03 -14.98 12.52
N ILE A 50 7.11 -15.11 13.28
CA ILE A 50 7.75 -16.40 13.59
C ILE A 50 7.37 -16.77 15.01
N GLU A 51 6.77 -17.94 15.18
CA GLU A 51 6.09 -18.31 16.43
C GLU A 51 5.14 -17.19 16.87
N GLU A 52 5.42 -16.51 17.97
CA GLU A 52 4.67 -15.35 18.46
C GLU A 52 5.41 -14.01 18.24
N ARG A 53 6.58 -14.02 17.59
CA ARG A 53 7.40 -12.83 17.37
C ARG A 53 7.10 -12.19 16.03
N LEU A 54 6.70 -10.91 16.05
CA LEU A 54 6.50 -10.12 14.83
C LEU A 54 7.83 -9.95 14.08
N ILE A 55 7.84 -10.35 12.80
CA ILE A 55 8.92 -10.07 11.84
C ILE A 55 8.68 -8.71 11.18
N GLY A 56 7.47 -8.48 10.71
CA GLY A 56 7.08 -7.22 10.10
C GLY A 56 5.73 -7.28 9.41
N PRO A 57 5.18 -6.10 9.04
CA PRO A 57 3.97 -6.00 8.25
C PRO A 57 4.25 -6.05 6.75
N ALA A 58 3.25 -6.41 5.96
CA ALA A 58 3.25 -6.26 4.50
C ALA A 58 1.88 -5.81 3.98
N ALA A 59 1.84 -4.68 3.30
CA ALA A 59 0.67 -4.23 2.54
C ALA A 59 0.49 -5.07 1.27
N TYR A 60 -0.66 -4.95 0.62
CA TYR A 60 -0.90 -5.60 -0.68
C TYR A 60 0.17 -5.21 -1.71
N ALA A 61 0.63 -6.19 -2.49
CA ALA A 61 1.71 -6.06 -3.49
C ALA A 61 3.03 -5.54 -2.90
N ALA A 62 3.31 -5.85 -1.63
CA ALA A 62 4.56 -5.54 -0.94
C ALA A 62 5.09 -6.76 -0.17
N ALA A 63 6.35 -6.69 0.23
CA ALA A 63 7.00 -7.69 1.06
C ALA A 63 7.31 -7.12 2.45
N THR A 64 7.44 -8.01 3.44
CA THR A 64 8.10 -7.68 4.70
C THR A 64 9.59 -7.44 4.48
N ALA A 65 10.25 -6.77 5.41
CA ALA A 65 11.70 -6.85 5.49
C ALA A 65 12.15 -8.32 5.63
N SER A 66 13.30 -8.66 5.07
CA SER A 66 13.91 -9.98 5.27
C SER A 66 14.50 -10.09 6.67
N ALA A 67 14.28 -11.23 7.32
CA ALA A 67 14.81 -11.53 8.65
C ALA A 67 15.63 -12.82 8.62
N GLN A 68 16.73 -12.87 9.38
CA GLN A 68 17.61 -14.03 9.46
C GLN A 68 17.34 -14.83 10.74
N TYR A 69 17.29 -16.15 10.60
CA TYR A 69 17.11 -17.12 11.67
C TYR A 69 18.08 -18.27 11.51
N ASP A 70 18.31 -18.99 12.59
CA ASP A 70 19.08 -20.22 12.57
C ASP A 70 18.38 -21.29 11.70
N ASP A 71 19.14 -22.20 11.12
CA ASP A 71 18.66 -23.33 10.32
C ASP A 71 17.99 -24.40 11.21
N LEU A 72 16.85 -24.06 11.76
CA LEU A 72 15.99 -24.86 12.62
C LEU A 72 14.54 -24.82 12.12
N ASP A 73 13.70 -25.58 12.80
CA ASP A 73 12.26 -25.63 12.52
C ASP A 73 11.51 -24.46 13.16
N TYR A 74 10.63 -23.82 12.40
CA TYR A 74 9.81 -22.72 12.88
C TYR A 74 8.39 -22.75 12.33
N THR A 75 7.45 -22.25 13.12
CA THR A 75 6.08 -21.99 12.67
C THR A 75 5.92 -20.51 12.30
N PHE A 76 5.56 -20.25 11.06
CA PHE A 76 5.27 -18.92 10.56
C PHE A 76 3.77 -18.67 10.54
N ASN A 77 3.37 -17.49 11.01
CA ASN A 77 1.98 -17.10 11.16
C ASN A 77 1.70 -15.83 10.39
N ILE A 78 0.50 -15.77 9.79
CA ILE A 78 -0.05 -14.58 9.14
C ILE A 78 -1.25 -14.12 9.96
N GLU A 79 -1.23 -12.87 10.38
CA GLU A 79 -2.31 -12.26 11.15
C GLU A 79 -2.77 -10.97 10.48
N VAL A 80 -4.08 -10.72 10.48
CA VAL A 80 -4.71 -9.53 9.90
C VAL A 80 -5.59 -8.81 10.93
N PHE A 81 -5.71 -7.51 10.76
CA PHE A 81 -6.59 -6.68 11.58
C PHE A 81 -8.03 -6.76 11.05
N TYR A 82 -8.99 -7.01 11.95
CA TYR A 82 -10.42 -6.87 11.71
C TYR A 82 -10.95 -5.72 12.55
N ALA A 83 -11.61 -4.75 11.94
CA ALA A 83 -12.20 -3.64 12.69
C ALA A 83 -13.29 -4.14 13.66
N GLY A 84 -13.27 -3.61 14.88
CA GLY A 84 -14.12 -4.07 15.98
C GLY A 84 -13.53 -5.19 16.83
N GLU A 85 -12.40 -5.79 16.42
CA GLU A 85 -11.64 -6.74 17.24
C GLU A 85 -10.53 -6.04 18.02
N THR A 86 -10.18 -6.56 19.17
CA THR A 86 -9.12 -6.01 20.04
C THR A 86 -7.73 -6.56 19.74
N ALA A 87 -7.66 -7.63 18.95
CA ALA A 87 -6.40 -8.31 18.57
C ALA A 87 -6.41 -8.64 17.08
N PHE A 88 -5.22 -8.84 16.54
CA PHE A 88 -5.07 -9.41 15.19
C PHE A 88 -5.55 -10.85 15.17
N ARG A 89 -6.20 -11.24 14.09
CA ARG A 89 -6.68 -12.61 13.86
C ARG A 89 -5.68 -13.37 13.01
N ARG A 90 -5.24 -14.53 13.48
CA ARG A 90 -4.43 -15.47 12.70
C ARG A 90 -5.29 -16.10 11.61
N ILE A 91 -4.89 -15.93 10.35
CA ILE A 91 -5.59 -16.47 9.18
C ILE A 91 -4.89 -17.67 8.58
N ALA A 92 -3.57 -17.81 8.77
CA ALA A 92 -2.80 -18.92 8.25
C ALA A 92 -1.56 -19.18 9.09
N SER A 93 -1.09 -20.44 9.05
CA SER A 93 0.17 -20.87 9.65
C SER A 93 0.88 -21.86 8.73
N ARG A 94 2.21 -21.82 8.72
CA ARG A 94 3.04 -22.77 7.98
C ARG A 94 4.29 -23.11 8.79
N PHE A 95 4.52 -24.42 8.93
CA PHE A 95 5.76 -24.95 9.44
C PHE A 95 6.81 -24.97 8.33
N ILE A 96 8.03 -24.53 8.62
CA ILE A 96 9.16 -24.50 7.68
C ILE A 96 10.40 -24.98 8.43
N ASP A 97 11.03 -25.99 7.86
CA ASP A 97 12.35 -26.47 8.23
C ASP A 97 13.39 -25.67 7.43
N PHE A 98 14.21 -24.89 8.11
CA PHE A 98 15.21 -24.04 7.48
C PHE A 98 16.50 -24.80 7.23
N GLU A 99 17.01 -24.64 6.02
CA GLU A 99 18.36 -25.04 5.63
C GLU A 99 19.30 -23.82 5.64
N ALA A 100 20.55 -24.02 6.07
CA ALA A 100 21.57 -22.98 6.02
C ALA A 100 21.79 -22.42 4.61
N ASP A 101 22.12 -21.16 4.51
CA ASP A 101 22.44 -20.45 3.26
C ASP A 101 21.29 -20.42 2.23
N LYS A 102 20.03 -20.52 2.68
CA LYS A 102 18.84 -20.40 1.84
C LYS A 102 18.09 -19.09 2.09
N ASP A 103 17.51 -18.56 1.01
CA ASP A 103 16.57 -17.45 1.02
C ASP A 103 15.14 -17.99 0.79
N TYR A 104 14.29 -17.80 1.78
CA TYR A 104 12.89 -18.20 1.75
C TYR A 104 12.00 -17.01 1.45
N THR A 105 11.04 -17.16 0.57
CA THR A 105 9.99 -16.17 0.31
C THR A 105 8.63 -16.86 0.41
N LEU A 106 7.79 -16.40 1.33
CA LEU A 106 6.44 -16.92 1.53
C LEU A 106 5.44 -16.02 0.80
N LEU A 107 4.91 -16.48 -0.34
CA LEU A 107 3.80 -15.83 -1.03
C LEU A 107 2.49 -16.16 -0.32
N VAL A 108 1.81 -15.11 0.18
CA VAL A 108 0.49 -15.20 0.79
C VAL A 108 -0.55 -14.75 -0.23
N SER A 109 -1.35 -15.67 -0.74
CA SER A 109 -2.32 -15.46 -1.82
C SER A 109 -3.69 -16.06 -1.51
N GLY A 110 -4.62 -16.06 -2.45
CA GLY A 110 -5.98 -16.54 -2.27
C GLY A 110 -6.90 -15.47 -1.66
N THR A 111 -7.73 -15.86 -0.70
CA THR A 111 -8.64 -14.95 0.00
C THR A 111 -8.37 -14.97 1.51
N LEU A 112 -8.93 -14.02 2.26
CA LEU A 112 -8.79 -13.97 3.71
C LEU A 112 -9.39 -15.21 4.41
N ASP A 113 -10.45 -15.78 3.83
CA ASP A 113 -11.12 -16.97 4.38
C ASP A 113 -10.45 -18.29 3.94
N ASN A 114 -9.69 -18.24 2.84
CA ASN A 114 -8.95 -19.38 2.31
C ASN A 114 -7.58 -18.93 1.79
N PRO A 115 -6.65 -18.53 2.68
CA PRO A 115 -5.33 -18.11 2.30
C PRO A 115 -4.47 -19.29 1.86
N ALA A 116 -3.73 -19.09 0.76
CA ALA A 116 -2.74 -20.05 0.28
C ALA A 116 -1.33 -19.52 0.62
N LEU A 117 -0.49 -20.42 1.17
CA LEU A 117 0.90 -20.13 1.52
C LEU A 117 1.82 -20.92 0.59
N THR A 118 2.38 -20.25 -0.42
CA THR A 118 3.34 -20.85 -1.36
C THR A 118 4.75 -20.45 -0.93
N LEU A 119 5.62 -21.43 -0.75
CA LEU A 119 7.01 -21.20 -0.33
C LEU A 119 7.93 -21.29 -1.53
N TRP A 120 8.68 -20.24 -1.78
CA TRP A 120 9.78 -20.21 -2.73
C TRP A 120 11.10 -20.28 -1.97
N VAL A 121 11.97 -21.17 -2.41
CA VAL A 121 13.29 -21.41 -1.78
C VAL A 121 14.36 -21.20 -2.84
N GLY A 122 15.40 -20.50 -2.51
CA GLY A 122 16.57 -20.27 -3.36
C GLY A 122 17.84 -20.22 -2.54
N ASP A 123 18.98 -20.30 -3.20
CA ASP A 123 20.26 -20.12 -2.56
C ASP A 123 20.47 -18.62 -2.22
N THR A 124 21.14 -18.37 -1.11
CA THR A 124 21.58 -17.03 -0.75
C THR A 124 22.63 -16.54 -1.75
N ARG A 125 22.30 -15.50 -2.51
CA ARG A 125 23.24 -14.88 -3.45
C ARG A 125 24.16 -13.89 -2.74
N THR A 126 25.45 -14.01 -2.96
CA THR A 126 26.46 -13.00 -2.63
C THR A 126 27.10 -12.49 -3.92
N PHE A 127 27.39 -11.20 -3.97
CA PHE A 127 28.06 -10.58 -5.10
C PHE A 127 29.46 -10.15 -4.68
N ASP A 128 30.41 -10.28 -5.60
CA ASP A 128 31.74 -9.68 -5.46
C ASP A 128 31.69 -8.22 -5.91
N GLU A 129 32.61 -7.40 -5.42
CA GLU A 129 32.69 -5.96 -5.76
C GLU A 129 32.88 -5.73 -7.29
N ALA A 130 33.46 -6.70 -7.98
CA ALA A 130 33.72 -6.65 -9.42
C ALA A 130 32.53 -7.17 -10.27
N ASP A 131 31.47 -7.72 -9.65
CA ASP A 131 30.33 -8.24 -10.40
C ASP A 131 29.58 -7.11 -11.11
N THR A 132 29.36 -7.30 -12.42
CA THR A 132 28.60 -6.38 -13.29
C THR A 132 27.15 -6.80 -13.47
N VAL A 133 26.78 -7.94 -12.90
CA VAL A 133 25.47 -8.58 -13.05
C VAL A 133 24.57 -8.32 -11.83
N PHE A 134 23.28 -8.52 -12.03
CA PHE A 134 22.28 -8.66 -10.96
C PHE A 134 21.54 -9.98 -11.12
N GLU A 135 20.99 -10.51 -10.03
CA GLU A 135 20.14 -11.70 -10.06
C GLU A 135 18.69 -11.30 -10.30
N ALA A 136 18.06 -11.90 -11.32
CA ALA A 136 16.65 -11.79 -11.62
C ALA A 136 15.94 -13.11 -11.37
N LYS A 137 14.79 -13.07 -10.70
CA LYS A 137 13.76 -14.09 -10.64
C LYS A 137 12.44 -13.50 -11.10
N PHE A 138 11.61 -14.31 -11.75
CA PHE A 138 10.28 -13.92 -12.17
C PHE A 138 9.28 -14.78 -11.39
N ALA A 139 8.17 -14.21 -10.96
CA ALA A 139 7.16 -14.92 -10.20
C ALA A 139 5.76 -14.49 -10.64
N HIS A 140 4.75 -15.31 -10.39
CA HIS A 140 3.38 -15.05 -10.80
C HIS A 140 2.44 -15.01 -9.58
N ALA A 141 1.92 -13.80 -9.23
CA ALA A 141 1.04 -13.58 -8.08
C ALA A 141 -0.36 -13.04 -8.46
N SER A 142 -0.73 -13.02 -9.74
CA SER A 142 -2.05 -12.57 -10.22
C SER A 142 -2.95 -13.76 -10.51
N ALA A 143 -3.87 -14.09 -9.60
CA ALA A 143 -4.73 -15.27 -9.71
C ALA A 143 -5.73 -15.21 -10.88
N SER A 144 -6.09 -14.01 -11.34
CA SER A 144 -7.02 -13.79 -12.45
C SER A 144 -6.42 -14.02 -13.84
N LEU A 145 -5.08 -14.09 -13.92
CA LEU A 145 -4.37 -14.33 -15.17
C LEU A 145 -4.04 -15.82 -15.33
N GLY A 146 -4.06 -16.29 -16.57
CA GLY A 146 -3.58 -17.63 -16.92
C GLY A 146 -2.05 -17.75 -16.79
N ALA A 147 -1.46 -18.79 -17.42
CA ALA A 147 -0.01 -18.87 -17.49
C ALA A 147 0.57 -17.70 -18.30
N LEU A 148 1.74 -17.22 -17.89
CA LEU A 148 2.38 -16.02 -18.43
C LEU A 148 3.78 -16.31 -18.93
N ASP A 149 4.15 -15.69 -20.07
CA ASP A 149 5.51 -15.60 -20.56
C ASP A 149 6.14 -14.27 -20.18
N TYR A 150 7.39 -14.29 -19.74
CA TYR A 150 8.16 -13.12 -19.32
C TYR A 150 9.29 -12.87 -20.31
N TYR A 151 9.37 -11.66 -20.82
CA TYR A 151 10.44 -11.17 -21.69
C TYR A 151 11.12 -10.00 -20.97
N PHE A 152 12.40 -10.13 -20.74
CA PHE A 152 13.19 -9.10 -20.05
C PHE A 152 14.39 -8.79 -20.94
N ALA A 153 14.32 -7.70 -21.68
CA ALA A 153 15.23 -7.42 -22.78
C ALA A 153 15.56 -5.93 -22.88
N ASP A 154 16.58 -5.64 -23.69
CA ASP A 154 16.88 -4.27 -24.12
C ASP A 154 15.61 -3.61 -24.71
N PRO A 155 15.39 -2.31 -24.43
CA PRO A 155 14.19 -1.57 -24.88
C PRO A 155 13.92 -1.62 -26.41
N THR A 156 14.94 -1.92 -27.19
CA THR A 156 14.82 -2.00 -28.66
C THR A 156 14.38 -3.37 -29.18
N VAL A 157 14.29 -4.38 -28.30
CA VAL A 157 13.99 -5.78 -28.66
C VAL A 157 12.53 -6.10 -28.38
N ALA A 158 11.77 -6.41 -29.44
CA ALA A 158 10.39 -6.86 -29.29
C ALA A 158 10.31 -8.34 -28.83
N PRO A 159 9.32 -8.71 -28.01
CA PRO A 159 9.10 -10.11 -27.62
C PRO A 159 8.90 -11.05 -28.81
N ALA A 160 9.58 -12.18 -28.82
CA ALA A 160 9.39 -13.23 -29.81
C ALA A 160 9.29 -14.59 -29.14
N LEU A 161 8.56 -15.52 -29.76
CA LEU A 161 8.39 -16.87 -29.22
C LEU A 161 9.75 -17.60 -29.19
N GLY A 162 10.13 -18.09 -28.03
CA GLY A 162 11.42 -18.72 -27.76
C GLY A 162 12.42 -17.83 -27.02
N ASP A 163 12.18 -16.52 -26.93
CA ASP A 163 13.05 -15.56 -26.23
C ASP A 163 12.58 -15.28 -24.79
N GLN A 164 11.50 -15.96 -24.34
CA GLN A 164 11.02 -15.77 -22.97
C GLN A 164 12.04 -16.27 -21.93
N VAL A 165 12.28 -15.44 -20.91
CA VAL A 165 13.16 -15.79 -19.79
C VAL A 165 12.48 -16.71 -18.77
N ALA A 166 11.13 -16.75 -18.77
CA ALA A 166 10.34 -17.66 -17.95
C ALA A 166 8.93 -17.84 -18.54
N THR A 167 8.34 -19.02 -18.33
CA THR A 167 6.90 -19.29 -18.47
C THR A 167 6.40 -19.79 -17.13
N LEU A 168 5.41 -19.11 -16.53
CA LEU A 168 4.98 -19.38 -15.16
C LEU A 168 3.46 -19.46 -15.06
N SER A 169 3.00 -20.43 -14.28
CA SER A 169 1.63 -20.51 -13.78
C SER A 169 1.51 -19.74 -12.44
N PHE A 170 0.28 -19.43 -12.03
CA PHE A 170 0.02 -18.76 -10.75
C PHE A 170 0.70 -19.50 -9.57
N GLY A 171 1.40 -18.75 -8.74
CA GLY A 171 2.14 -19.23 -7.56
C GLY A 171 3.55 -19.73 -7.86
N GLU A 172 3.95 -19.84 -9.13
CA GLU A 172 5.30 -20.28 -9.50
C GLU A 172 6.32 -19.12 -9.47
N VAL A 173 7.59 -19.49 -9.32
CA VAL A 173 8.77 -18.62 -9.44
C VAL A 173 9.81 -19.30 -10.33
N SER A 174 10.49 -18.51 -11.17
CA SER A 174 11.57 -19.02 -12.02
C SER A 174 12.82 -19.39 -11.23
N ALA A 175 13.72 -20.15 -11.83
CA ALA A 175 15.11 -20.20 -11.40
C ALA A 175 15.71 -18.78 -11.41
N ALA A 176 16.75 -18.56 -10.60
CA ALA A 176 17.55 -17.36 -10.63
C ALA A 176 18.37 -17.31 -11.92
N THR A 177 18.47 -16.11 -12.51
CA THR A 177 19.28 -15.84 -13.71
C THR A 177 20.10 -14.59 -13.47
N ASP A 178 21.41 -14.65 -13.71
CA ASP A 178 22.26 -13.48 -13.69
C ASP A 178 22.14 -12.73 -15.03
N LEU A 179 21.87 -11.42 -14.93
CA LEU A 179 21.74 -10.51 -16.07
C LEU A 179 22.71 -9.35 -15.91
N GLU A 180 23.30 -8.86 -17.02
CA GLU A 180 24.14 -7.67 -16.99
C GLU A 180 23.33 -6.45 -16.54
N ALA A 181 23.96 -5.57 -15.74
CA ALA A 181 23.34 -4.30 -15.36
C ALA A 181 23.08 -3.42 -16.58
N GLY A 182 21.96 -2.69 -16.61
CA GLY A 182 21.61 -1.83 -17.75
C GLY A 182 20.15 -1.44 -17.78
N ASP A 183 19.70 -1.02 -18.96
CA ASP A 183 18.34 -0.60 -19.24
C ASP A 183 17.54 -1.76 -19.81
N PHE A 184 16.37 -2.00 -19.24
CA PHE A 184 15.48 -3.11 -19.64
C PHE A 184 14.03 -2.65 -19.74
N VAL A 185 13.29 -3.39 -20.57
CA VAL A 185 11.83 -3.42 -20.58
C VAL A 185 11.38 -4.83 -20.18
N LEU A 186 10.51 -4.91 -19.19
CA LEU A 186 9.81 -6.13 -18.84
C LEU A 186 8.50 -6.17 -19.61
N THR A 187 8.35 -7.16 -20.51
CA THR A 187 7.07 -7.46 -21.15
C THR A 187 6.54 -8.79 -20.63
N ILE A 188 5.26 -8.83 -20.26
CA ILE A 188 4.56 -10.03 -19.84
C ILE A 188 3.42 -10.27 -20.81
N THR A 189 3.34 -11.49 -21.35
CA THR A 189 2.30 -11.89 -22.32
C THR A 189 1.56 -13.13 -21.82
N THR A 190 0.42 -13.43 -22.43
CA THR A 190 -0.19 -14.75 -22.26
C THR A 190 0.77 -15.82 -22.78
N ALA A 191 0.89 -16.93 -22.06
CA ALA A 191 1.83 -17.99 -22.41
C ALA A 191 1.65 -18.49 -23.85
N ASN A 192 2.76 -18.66 -24.57
CA ASN A 192 2.85 -19.04 -25.97
C ASN A 192 2.22 -18.02 -26.96
N ASN A 193 1.97 -16.80 -26.55
CA ASN A 193 1.43 -15.76 -27.41
C ASN A 193 2.12 -14.40 -27.19
N PRO A 194 3.28 -14.14 -27.81
CA PRO A 194 4.06 -12.91 -27.60
C PRO A 194 3.37 -11.64 -28.07
N THR A 195 2.28 -11.74 -28.84
CA THR A 195 1.48 -10.59 -29.29
C THR A 195 0.34 -10.22 -28.34
N ASP A 196 -0.03 -11.11 -27.42
CA ASP A 196 -1.05 -10.86 -26.40
C ASP A 196 -0.41 -10.28 -25.14
N VAL A 197 -0.08 -8.99 -25.21
CA VAL A 197 0.67 -8.28 -24.18
C VAL A 197 -0.26 -7.91 -23.00
N VAL A 198 -0.07 -8.62 -21.89
CA VAL A 198 -0.75 -8.38 -20.60
C VAL A 198 -0.19 -7.15 -19.91
N TYR A 199 1.15 -6.98 -19.95
CA TYR A 199 1.85 -5.89 -19.30
C TYR A 199 3.15 -5.54 -20.03
N VAL A 200 3.52 -4.26 -20.03
CA VAL A 200 4.85 -3.77 -20.45
C VAL A 200 5.31 -2.67 -19.51
N SER A 201 6.57 -2.69 -19.09
CA SER A 201 7.12 -1.60 -18.25
C SER A 201 7.62 -0.44 -19.10
N ASP A 202 7.77 0.73 -18.47
CA ASP A 202 8.73 1.72 -18.95
C ASP A 202 10.15 1.14 -18.91
N THR A 203 11.07 1.78 -19.64
CA THR A 203 12.50 1.48 -19.54
C THR A 203 12.94 1.67 -18.09
N THR A 204 13.51 0.63 -17.52
CA THR A 204 13.98 0.61 -16.13
C THR A 204 15.47 0.28 -16.08
N THR A 205 16.25 1.14 -15.44
CA THR A 205 17.68 0.90 -15.22
C THR A 205 17.86 0.04 -13.96
N ILE A 206 18.47 -1.13 -14.10
CA ILE A 206 18.83 -2.01 -13.00
C ILE A 206 20.35 -2.01 -12.82
N GLY A 207 20.79 -1.65 -11.61
CA GLY A 207 22.21 -1.66 -11.24
C GLY A 207 22.73 -3.07 -10.95
N ALA A 208 24.06 -3.21 -11.01
CA ALA A 208 24.75 -4.45 -10.64
C ALA A 208 24.59 -4.79 -9.15
N GLN A 209 24.87 -6.04 -8.79
CA GLN A 209 24.93 -6.56 -7.41
C GLN A 209 23.59 -6.51 -6.66
N GLY A 210 22.47 -6.34 -7.38
CA GLY A 210 21.12 -6.46 -6.85
C GLY A 210 20.57 -7.87 -7.04
N ALA A 211 19.63 -8.29 -6.19
CA ALA A 211 18.84 -9.49 -6.40
C ALA A 211 17.36 -9.13 -6.30
N TYR A 212 16.59 -9.41 -7.36
CA TYR A 212 15.20 -8.98 -7.50
C TYR A 212 14.29 -10.14 -7.88
N ILE A 213 13.05 -10.08 -7.39
CA ILE A 213 11.94 -10.87 -7.90
C ILE A 213 10.96 -9.91 -8.58
N PHE A 214 10.70 -10.10 -9.87
CA PHE A 214 9.74 -9.35 -10.66
C PHE A 214 8.39 -10.04 -10.60
N ILE A 215 7.36 -9.38 -10.05
CA ILE A 215 6.09 -10.02 -9.71
C ILE A 215 4.93 -9.17 -10.21
N PRO A 216 4.06 -9.69 -11.11
CA PRO A 216 2.76 -9.10 -11.42
C PRO A 216 1.74 -9.44 -10.33
N PHE A 217 0.99 -8.42 -9.93
CA PHE A 217 -0.17 -8.47 -9.05
C PHE A 217 -1.39 -7.96 -9.79
N GLU A 218 -2.59 -8.26 -9.31
CA GLU A 218 -3.81 -7.67 -9.85
C GLU A 218 -3.87 -6.17 -9.54
N GLY A 219 -4.30 -5.36 -10.50
CA GLY A 219 -4.59 -3.97 -10.28
C GLY A 219 -5.76 -3.76 -9.28
N SER A 220 -5.85 -2.58 -8.72
CA SER A 220 -6.87 -2.23 -7.73
C SER A 220 -7.56 -0.92 -8.11
N ALA A 221 -8.61 -0.53 -7.37
CA ALA A 221 -9.29 0.76 -7.56
C ALA A 221 -8.37 2.00 -7.38
N ALA A 222 -7.18 1.82 -6.78
CA ALA A 222 -6.18 2.88 -6.66
C ALA A 222 -5.34 3.06 -7.93
N SER A 223 -5.49 2.19 -8.94
CA SER A 223 -4.72 2.23 -10.20
C SER A 223 -5.64 2.26 -11.42
N THR A 224 -5.18 2.88 -12.51
CA THR A 224 -5.83 2.75 -13.82
C THR A 224 -5.39 1.47 -14.55
N ALA A 225 -4.24 0.89 -14.19
CA ALA A 225 -3.71 -0.32 -14.79
C ALA A 225 -4.32 -1.58 -14.15
N PRO A 226 -4.71 -2.60 -14.96
CA PRO A 226 -5.26 -3.86 -14.48
C PRO A 226 -4.21 -4.79 -13.84
N VAL A 227 -2.94 -4.55 -14.12
CA VAL A 227 -1.80 -5.30 -13.58
C VAL A 227 -0.80 -4.34 -12.96
N LEU A 228 -0.36 -4.66 -11.75
CA LEU A 228 0.72 -3.95 -11.05
C LEU A 228 1.95 -4.83 -11.04
N VAL A 229 3.10 -4.33 -11.46
CA VAL A 229 4.35 -5.08 -11.36
C VAL A 229 5.28 -4.44 -10.36
N ARG A 230 5.87 -5.27 -9.51
CA ARG A 230 6.87 -4.89 -8.53
C ARG A 230 8.15 -5.67 -8.74
N ALA A 231 9.28 -4.96 -8.66
CA ALA A 231 10.58 -5.59 -8.48
C ALA A 231 10.91 -5.52 -6.98
N ILE A 232 10.89 -6.67 -6.30
CA ILE A 232 11.12 -6.77 -4.86
C ILE A 232 12.55 -7.28 -4.65
N ASN A 233 13.37 -6.46 -3.99
CA ASN A 233 14.75 -6.83 -3.73
C ASN A 233 14.86 -7.78 -2.52
N ARG A 234 16.07 -8.31 -2.29
CA ARG A 234 16.35 -9.31 -1.25
C ARG A 234 15.97 -8.85 0.16
N ILE A 235 16.09 -7.56 0.49
CA ILE A 235 15.76 -7.04 1.81
C ILE A 235 14.28 -6.65 1.98
N GLY A 236 13.44 -6.84 0.95
CA GLY A 236 12.01 -6.56 0.99
C GLY A 236 11.59 -5.21 0.42
N ASN A 237 12.52 -4.35 0.02
CA ASN A 237 12.17 -3.11 -0.65
C ASN A 237 11.63 -3.40 -2.06
N SER A 238 10.66 -2.62 -2.51
CA SER A 238 10.03 -2.78 -3.81
C SER A 238 10.15 -1.53 -4.66
N ILE A 239 10.41 -1.74 -5.96
CA ILE A 239 10.34 -0.74 -7.01
C ILE A 239 9.05 -0.98 -7.78
N SER A 240 8.25 0.06 -8.00
CA SER A 240 7.09 0.00 -8.88
C SER A 240 7.55 0.12 -10.33
N LEU A 241 7.07 -0.78 -11.17
CA LEU A 241 7.27 -0.71 -12.62
C LEU A 241 5.92 -0.34 -13.24
N PRO A 242 5.70 0.93 -13.63
CA PRO A 242 4.44 1.35 -14.23
C PRO A 242 4.32 0.83 -15.68
N ASP A 243 3.08 0.58 -16.12
CA ASP A 243 2.76 0.28 -17.50
C ASP A 243 2.38 1.58 -18.23
N PRO A 244 3.20 2.06 -19.20
CA PRO A 244 2.98 3.34 -19.87
C PRO A 244 1.72 3.38 -20.74
N ARG A 245 1.10 2.23 -21.04
CA ARG A 245 -0.14 2.16 -21.81
C ARG A 245 -1.35 2.66 -21.03
N PHE A 246 -1.25 2.76 -19.70
CA PHE A 246 -2.31 3.23 -18.81
C PHE A 246 -1.97 4.62 -18.28
N LEU A 247 -2.57 5.62 -18.89
CA LEU A 247 -2.35 7.00 -18.47
C LEU A 247 -2.77 7.24 -17.03
N PRO A 248 -2.07 8.13 -16.31
CA PRO A 248 -2.54 8.63 -15.03
C PRO A 248 -3.83 9.42 -15.21
N THR A 249 -4.64 9.47 -14.15
CA THR A 249 -5.83 10.30 -14.12
C THR A 249 -5.76 11.31 -12.98
N VAL A 250 -6.42 12.45 -13.14
CA VAL A 250 -6.57 13.49 -12.13
C VAL A 250 -8.04 13.88 -11.98
N GLN A 251 -8.44 14.11 -10.73
CA GLN A 251 -9.72 14.68 -10.36
C GLN A 251 -9.45 16.00 -9.64
N PHE A 252 -9.99 17.12 -10.15
CA PHE A 252 -9.83 18.43 -9.58
C PHE A 252 -10.90 18.70 -8.52
N ILE A 253 -10.51 19.33 -7.42
CA ILE A 253 -11.39 19.69 -6.31
C ILE A 253 -11.11 21.14 -5.96
N ASN A 254 -12.12 22.00 -5.99
CA ASN A 254 -12.01 23.37 -5.50
C ASN A 254 -12.41 23.41 -4.02
N ALA A 255 -11.43 23.53 -3.13
CA ALA A 255 -11.63 23.65 -1.68
C ALA A 255 -11.29 25.07 -1.16
N SER A 256 -11.26 26.08 -2.06
CA SER A 256 -11.05 27.47 -1.70
C SER A 256 -12.29 28.31 -2.01
N ILE A 257 -12.85 28.95 -1.00
CA ILE A 257 -13.98 29.89 -1.16
C ILE A 257 -13.54 31.08 -2.01
N ASP A 258 -12.34 31.60 -1.80
CA ASP A 258 -11.84 32.80 -2.46
C ASP A 258 -11.46 32.57 -3.94
N LEU A 259 -11.22 31.32 -4.33
CA LEU A 259 -10.96 30.99 -5.73
C LEU A 259 -12.19 31.21 -6.61
N GLY A 260 -13.40 31.04 -6.01
CA GLY A 260 -14.67 31.23 -6.68
C GLY A 260 -14.85 30.29 -7.87
N LEU A 261 -15.74 30.68 -8.79
CA LEU A 261 -16.02 29.95 -10.02
C LEU A 261 -14.80 30.02 -10.94
N SER A 262 -14.20 28.88 -11.27
CA SER A 262 -12.92 28.83 -11.98
C SER A 262 -12.94 27.86 -13.15
N ASP A 263 -12.22 28.21 -14.21
CA ASP A 263 -11.85 27.31 -15.30
C ASP A 263 -10.44 26.79 -15.11
N ILE A 264 -10.16 25.54 -15.53
CA ILE A 264 -8.86 24.90 -15.39
C ILE A 264 -8.31 24.50 -16.75
N TYR A 265 -7.06 24.87 -17.02
CA TYR A 265 -6.35 24.64 -18.28
C TYR A 265 -5.07 23.84 -18.03
N ASP A 266 -4.60 23.09 -19.04
CA ASP A 266 -3.33 22.36 -19.02
C ASP A 266 -2.23 23.00 -19.88
N ASP A 267 -2.46 24.19 -20.39
CA ASP A 267 -1.50 24.96 -21.17
C ASP A 267 -1.42 26.44 -20.73
N GLU A 268 -0.23 27.03 -20.78
CA GLU A 268 0.02 28.43 -20.40
C GLU A 268 -0.71 29.44 -21.28
N LEU A 269 -1.05 29.06 -22.52
CA LEU A 269 -1.80 29.91 -23.46
C LEU A 269 -3.30 29.88 -23.18
N LEU A 270 -3.78 29.07 -22.23
CA LEU A 270 -5.18 28.92 -21.83
C LEU A 270 -6.10 28.54 -23.00
N THR A 271 -5.62 27.68 -23.90
CA THR A 271 -6.34 27.21 -25.08
C THR A 271 -6.97 25.83 -24.90
N SER A 272 -6.42 25.02 -23.97
CA SER A 272 -6.84 23.66 -23.65
C SER A 272 -7.53 23.62 -22.28
N ARG A 273 -8.86 23.88 -22.28
CA ARG A 273 -9.65 23.87 -21.04
C ARG A 273 -10.04 22.45 -20.68
N LEU A 274 -9.65 22.02 -19.47
CA LEU A 274 -9.94 20.70 -18.88
C LEU A 274 -11.24 20.69 -18.09
N VAL A 275 -11.48 21.74 -17.29
CA VAL A 275 -12.65 21.88 -16.43
C VAL A 275 -13.26 23.27 -16.65
N ASP A 276 -14.57 23.32 -16.71
CA ASP A 276 -15.38 24.53 -16.94
C ASP A 276 -16.19 24.82 -15.69
N ASN A 277 -16.18 26.08 -15.24
CA ASN A 277 -17.02 26.58 -14.15
C ASN A 277 -17.00 25.76 -12.86
N GLN A 278 -15.84 25.40 -12.35
CA GLN A 278 -15.70 24.67 -11.09
C GLN A 278 -15.93 25.62 -9.90
N ASP A 279 -17.02 25.44 -9.17
CA ASP A 279 -17.37 26.21 -7.98
C ASP A 279 -16.75 25.60 -6.71
N TYR A 280 -16.90 26.31 -5.59
CA TYR A 280 -16.47 25.83 -4.28
C TYR A 280 -17.14 24.48 -3.93
N LEU A 281 -16.32 23.49 -3.48
CA LEU A 281 -16.65 22.08 -3.22
C LEU A 281 -17.03 21.26 -4.45
N ASP A 282 -16.95 21.81 -5.64
CA ASP A 282 -17.13 21.02 -6.85
C ASP A 282 -15.96 20.07 -7.06
N VAL A 283 -16.31 18.90 -7.61
CA VAL A 283 -15.39 17.81 -7.93
C VAL A 283 -15.54 17.49 -9.41
N SER A 284 -14.47 17.62 -10.17
CA SER A 284 -14.50 17.30 -11.61
C SER A 284 -14.72 15.81 -11.87
N ALA A 285 -15.06 15.47 -13.12
CA ALA A 285 -14.84 14.11 -13.61
C ALA A 285 -13.36 13.72 -13.47
N GLU A 286 -13.08 12.43 -13.46
CA GLU A 286 -11.72 11.92 -13.55
C GLU A 286 -11.22 12.06 -15.00
N LEU A 287 -10.11 12.76 -15.20
CA LEU A 287 -9.55 13.11 -16.51
C LEU A 287 -8.20 12.45 -16.71
N GLU A 288 -7.97 11.85 -17.87
CA GLU A 288 -6.65 11.35 -18.26
C GLU A 288 -5.69 12.51 -18.53
N ILE A 289 -4.46 12.39 -18.04
CA ILE A 289 -3.39 13.36 -18.26
C ILE A 289 -2.12 12.64 -18.74
N PRO A 290 -1.18 13.31 -19.41
CA PRO A 290 0.11 12.71 -19.74
C PRO A 290 0.88 12.27 -18.50
N ALA A 291 1.66 11.19 -18.61
CA ALA A 291 2.66 10.86 -17.60
C ALA A 291 3.80 11.89 -17.65
N GLY A 292 4.41 12.18 -16.49
CA GLY A 292 5.47 13.16 -16.35
C GLY A 292 5.01 14.45 -15.70
N ALA A 293 5.70 15.56 -16.00
CA ALA A 293 5.39 16.87 -15.44
C ALA A 293 4.20 17.50 -16.13
N ASN A 294 3.19 17.88 -15.35
CA ASN A 294 2.00 18.61 -15.79
C ASN A 294 1.89 19.90 -15.00
N THR A 295 1.45 20.97 -15.61
CA THR A 295 1.14 22.25 -14.94
C THR A 295 -0.29 22.63 -15.28
N PHE A 296 -1.05 23.03 -14.27
CA PHE A 296 -2.45 23.41 -14.40
C PHE A 296 -2.63 24.87 -14.00
N TYR A 297 -3.43 25.59 -14.77
CA TYR A 297 -3.68 27.01 -14.65
C TYR A 297 -5.17 27.22 -14.35
N TYR A 298 -5.46 27.86 -13.23
CA TYR A 298 -6.82 28.24 -12.84
C TYR A 298 -7.04 29.72 -13.17
N THR A 299 -8.16 30.01 -13.79
CA THR A 299 -8.60 31.39 -14.10
C THR A 299 -10.00 31.59 -13.51
N PRO A 300 -10.43 32.84 -13.25
CA PRO A 300 -11.85 33.09 -13.04
C PRO A 300 -12.64 32.63 -14.28
N SER A 301 -13.84 32.10 -14.07
CA SER A 301 -14.67 31.61 -15.16
C SER A 301 -14.89 32.69 -16.25
N GLU A 302 -14.71 32.25 -17.48
CA GLU A 302 -14.84 33.12 -18.71
C GLU A 302 -13.80 34.26 -18.78
N ASP A 303 -12.82 34.35 -17.85
CA ASP A 303 -11.77 35.37 -17.86
C ASP A 303 -10.37 34.74 -17.94
N THR A 304 -9.79 34.73 -19.14
CA THR A 304 -8.41 34.23 -19.36
C THR A 304 -7.35 35.33 -19.22
N ALA A 305 -7.71 36.54 -18.74
CA ALA A 305 -6.76 37.65 -18.60
C ALA A 305 -5.86 37.47 -17.34
N ALA A 306 -6.29 36.68 -16.35
CA ALA A 306 -5.58 36.52 -15.09
C ALA A 306 -5.56 35.06 -14.63
N VAL A 307 -4.37 34.48 -14.52
CA VAL A 307 -4.15 33.21 -13.82
C VAL A 307 -4.19 33.48 -12.32
N THR A 308 -5.11 32.84 -11.61
CA THR A 308 -5.28 32.96 -10.15
C THR A 308 -4.46 31.95 -9.37
N LEU A 309 -4.29 30.73 -9.91
CA LEU A 309 -3.47 29.67 -9.35
C LEU A 309 -2.75 28.93 -10.48
N GLU A 310 -1.44 28.76 -10.32
CA GLU A 310 -0.62 27.84 -11.09
C GLU A 310 -0.13 26.73 -10.17
N THR A 311 -0.31 25.47 -10.57
CA THR A 311 0.11 24.32 -9.77
C THR A 311 0.62 23.19 -10.64
N SER A 312 1.59 22.42 -10.12
CA SER A 312 2.25 21.36 -10.87
C SER A 312 2.05 19.99 -10.23
N LEU A 313 2.02 18.96 -11.07
CA LEU A 313 1.91 17.57 -10.69
C LEU A 313 2.87 16.73 -11.55
N THR A 314 3.76 15.94 -10.91
CA THR A 314 4.46 14.88 -11.61
C THR A 314 3.63 13.59 -11.55
N ALA A 315 3.06 13.20 -12.69
CA ALA A 315 2.14 12.08 -12.79
C ALA A 315 2.84 10.82 -13.29
N PHE A 316 2.58 9.68 -12.63
CA PHE A 316 3.09 8.36 -13.03
C PHE A 316 1.99 7.53 -13.66
N SER A 317 2.31 6.83 -14.75
CA SER A 317 1.41 5.90 -15.43
C SER A 317 0.73 4.95 -14.45
N GLY A 318 -0.53 4.66 -14.70
CA GLY A 318 -1.31 3.77 -13.84
C GLY A 318 -1.83 4.38 -12.54
N THR A 319 -1.54 5.64 -12.23
CA THR A 319 -1.86 6.27 -10.93
C THR A 319 -3.07 7.20 -11.06
N ARG A 320 -3.94 7.17 -10.02
CA ARG A 320 -5.09 8.07 -9.87
C ARG A 320 -4.77 9.16 -8.88
N TYR A 321 -4.89 10.41 -9.30
CA TYR A 321 -4.60 11.59 -8.49
C TYR A 321 -5.87 12.34 -8.13
N ARG A 322 -5.83 13.07 -7.01
CA ARG A 322 -6.67 14.21 -6.72
C ARG A 322 -5.81 15.45 -6.58
N LEU A 323 -6.21 16.54 -7.22
CA LEU A 323 -5.57 17.85 -7.09
C LEU A 323 -6.56 18.77 -6.41
N VAL A 324 -6.27 19.15 -5.17
CA VAL A 324 -7.12 19.99 -4.33
C VAL A 324 -6.57 21.41 -4.34
N ALA A 325 -7.33 22.32 -4.91
CA ALA A 325 -7.05 23.77 -4.85
C ALA A 325 -7.54 24.31 -3.52
N SER A 326 -6.69 25.01 -2.77
CA SER A 326 -6.97 25.59 -1.47
C SER A 326 -6.26 26.93 -1.29
N GLY A 327 -6.46 27.60 -0.17
CA GLY A 327 -5.85 28.88 0.11
C GLY A 327 -6.83 30.05 0.10
N VAL A 328 -6.32 31.25 0.29
CA VAL A 328 -7.04 32.51 0.25
C VAL A 328 -6.54 33.40 -0.87
N ALA A 329 -7.27 34.43 -1.22
CA ALA A 329 -6.88 35.38 -2.26
C ALA A 329 -5.44 35.89 -2.09
N GLY A 330 -4.61 35.69 -3.12
CA GLY A 330 -3.19 36.02 -3.13
C GLY A 330 -2.26 34.95 -2.52
N ALA A 331 -2.80 33.82 -2.01
CA ALA A 331 -2.03 32.71 -1.43
C ALA A 331 -2.72 31.35 -1.72
N PHE A 332 -3.12 31.14 -2.97
CA PHE A 332 -3.67 29.86 -3.41
C PHE A 332 -2.59 28.80 -3.57
N SER A 333 -2.94 27.54 -3.35
CA SER A 333 -2.07 26.38 -3.55
C SER A 333 -2.85 25.18 -4.06
N GLY A 334 -2.18 24.34 -4.87
CA GLY A 334 -2.69 23.02 -5.28
C GLY A 334 -1.94 21.91 -4.55
N THR A 335 -2.67 20.99 -3.93
CA THR A 335 -2.10 19.82 -3.27
C THR A 335 -2.52 18.55 -3.99
N SER A 336 -1.54 17.78 -4.49
CA SER A 336 -1.81 16.50 -5.12
C SER A 336 -1.84 15.37 -4.09
N LEU A 337 -2.84 14.50 -4.21
CA LEU A 337 -3.05 13.33 -3.35
C LEU A 337 -3.10 12.06 -4.19
N VAL A 338 -2.58 10.96 -3.63
CA VAL A 338 -2.74 9.59 -4.15
C VAL A 338 -3.42 8.77 -3.05
N PRO A 339 -4.75 8.87 -2.91
CA PRO A 339 -5.46 8.13 -1.86
C PRO A 339 -5.47 6.64 -2.15
N ASP A 340 -5.20 5.80 -1.12
CA ASP A 340 -5.38 4.34 -1.23
C ASP A 340 -6.86 3.98 -1.23
N ARG A 341 -7.47 4.05 -2.41
CA ARG A 341 -8.89 3.70 -2.63
C ARG A 341 -9.15 2.21 -2.74
N ARG A 342 -8.19 1.36 -2.46
CA ARG A 342 -8.35 -0.09 -2.52
C ARG A 342 -9.29 -0.56 -1.39
N PRO A 343 -10.41 -1.23 -1.72
CA PRO A 343 -11.28 -1.85 -0.72
C PRO A 343 -10.54 -2.89 0.12
N VAL A 344 -10.83 -2.93 1.44
CA VAL A 344 -10.29 -3.92 2.37
C VAL A 344 -11.44 -4.66 3.05
N ALA A 345 -11.49 -5.98 2.89
CA ALA A 345 -12.62 -6.78 3.33
C ALA A 345 -12.83 -6.82 4.87
N THR A 346 -11.85 -6.37 5.65
CA THR A 346 -11.89 -6.45 7.12
C THR A 346 -12.22 -5.13 7.83
N TYR A 347 -12.32 -4.03 7.07
CA TYR A 347 -12.68 -2.71 7.60
C TYR A 347 -13.11 -1.74 6.49
N ALA A 348 -13.86 -0.71 6.85
CA ALA A 348 -14.04 0.48 6.04
C ALA A 348 -12.89 1.46 6.28
N LYS A 349 -12.51 2.25 5.27
CA LYS A 349 -11.49 3.30 5.37
C LYS A 349 -12.14 4.67 5.33
N LEU A 350 -11.76 5.53 6.27
CA LEU A 350 -11.93 6.96 6.14
C LEU A 350 -10.55 7.58 5.88
N LEU A 351 -10.42 8.38 4.81
CA LEU A 351 -9.17 9.00 4.36
C LEU A 351 -9.27 10.52 4.59
N PRO A 352 -8.87 11.03 5.76
CA PRO A 352 -9.02 12.44 6.10
C PRO A 352 -7.91 13.28 5.48
N PHE A 353 -8.29 14.42 4.92
CA PHE A 353 -7.40 15.45 4.41
C PHE A 353 -7.93 16.81 4.87
N GLN A 354 -7.08 17.67 5.44
CA GLN A 354 -7.49 19.00 5.88
C GLN A 354 -6.90 20.07 4.96
N VAL A 355 -7.74 21.04 4.55
CA VAL A 355 -7.31 22.20 3.75
C VAL A 355 -7.88 23.53 4.26
N SER A 356 -8.39 23.56 5.49
CA SER A 356 -8.87 24.80 6.10
C SER A 356 -7.73 25.83 6.22
N ASN A 357 -8.04 27.07 5.91
CA ASN A 357 -7.15 28.21 6.09
C ASN A 357 -7.37 28.91 7.44
N ASN A 358 -8.55 28.73 8.04
CA ASN A 358 -8.94 29.40 9.27
C ASN A 358 -8.51 28.64 10.54
N PHE A 359 -8.27 27.33 10.41
CA PHE A 359 -7.93 26.47 11.53
C PHE A 359 -6.58 25.80 11.33
N GLY A 360 -5.80 25.70 12.40
CA GLY A 360 -4.57 24.94 12.46
C GLY A 360 -4.81 23.43 12.55
N PHE A 361 -4.30 22.80 13.59
CA PHE A 361 -4.55 21.39 13.84
C PHE A 361 -6.00 21.13 14.26
N VAL A 362 -6.58 20.03 13.76
CA VAL A 362 -7.90 19.54 14.16
C VAL A 362 -7.83 18.09 14.62
N ASP A 363 -8.77 17.71 15.49
CA ASP A 363 -8.97 16.31 15.88
C ASP A 363 -10.23 15.77 15.20
N ILE A 364 -10.19 14.49 14.81
CA ILE A 364 -11.34 13.80 14.20
C ILE A 364 -11.86 12.75 15.16
N TYR A 365 -13.15 12.84 15.48
CA TYR A 365 -13.87 11.85 16.27
C TYR A 365 -14.84 11.09 15.38
N VAL A 366 -14.90 9.78 15.56
CA VAL A 366 -15.91 8.91 14.97
C VAL A 366 -16.46 8.06 16.11
N VAL A 367 -17.71 8.26 16.45
CA VAL A 367 -18.40 7.57 17.55
C VAL A 367 -19.61 6.81 17.01
N ALA A 368 -20.13 5.85 17.76
CA ALA A 368 -21.36 5.18 17.37
C ALA A 368 -22.50 6.22 17.23
N ALA A 369 -23.40 5.98 16.30
CA ALA A 369 -24.52 6.87 16.05
C ALA A 369 -25.27 7.24 17.34
N ASP A 370 -25.67 8.50 17.45
CA ASP A 370 -26.39 9.07 18.59
C ASP A 370 -25.61 9.03 19.93
N THR A 371 -24.27 8.98 19.89
CA THR A 371 -23.42 9.06 21.10
C THR A 371 -22.61 10.36 21.14
N SER A 372 -22.34 10.86 22.37
CA SER A 372 -21.49 12.05 22.58
C SER A 372 -20.02 11.72 22.42
N ILE A 373 -19.22 12.74 22.05
CA ILE A 373 -17.75 12.67 22.02
C ILE A 373 -17.13 12.96 23.40
N ASP A 374 -17.92 13.29 24.45
CA ASP A 374 -17.42 13.75 25.76
C ASP A 374 -16.43 12.75 26.39
N ASP A 375 -16.76 11.45 26.30
CA ASP A 375 -15.93 10.36 26.85
C ASP A 375 -15.08 9.66 25.80
N ALA A 376 -15.17 10.06 24.50
CA ALA A 376 -14.43 9.44 23.41
C ALA A 376 -13.01 10.01 23.27
N ASN A 377 -12.12 9.24 22.69
CA ASN A 377 -10.84 9.72 22.17
C ASN A 377 -10.95 9.98 20.67
N PRO A 378 -10.20 10.94 20.11
CA PRO A 378 -10.18 11.13 18.67
C PRO A 378 -9.60 9.89 17.97
N VAL A 379 -10.17 9.54 16.83
CA VAL A 379 -9.64 8.47 15.95
C VAL A 379 -8.42 8.95 15.16
N LEU A 380 -8.31 10.27 14.98
CA LEU A 380 -7.14 10.95 14.44
C LEU A 380 -6.89 12.22 15.26
N PHE A 381 -5.68 12.35 15.79
CA PHE A 381 -5.26 13.44 16.65
C PHE A 381 -4.32 14.37 15.88
N GLY A 382 -4.64 15.67 15.86
CA GLY A 382 -3.76 16.70 15.34
C GLY A 382 -3.51 16.67 13.84
N LEU A 383 -4.56 16.54 13.02
CA LEU A 383 -4.45 16.66 11.57
C LEU A 383 -4.10 18.11 11.17
N ALA A 384 -2.93 18.30 10.58
CA ALA A 384 -2.45 19.61 10.15
C ALA A 384 -3.07 20.04 8.81
N PRO A 385 -3.13 21.38 8.53
CA PRO A 385 -3.50 21.87 7.21
C PRO A 385 -2.62 21.31 6.09
N THR A 386 -3.21 21.05 4.92
CA THR A 386 -2.59 20.44 3.74
C THR A 386 -1.95 19.06 3.97
N GLN A 387 -2.30 18.40 5.06
CA GLN A 387 -1.84 17.05 5.39
C GLN A 387 -2.91 16.00 5.12
N LEU A 388 -2.51 14.95 4.39
CA LEU A 388 -3.27 13.70 4.32
C LEU A 388 -3.05 12.93 5.62
N GLY A 389 -4.13 12.68 6.37
CA GLY A 389 -4.10 11.89 7.60
C GLY A 389 -3.89 10.39 7.33
N ALA A 390 -3.47 9.69 8.37
CA ALA A 390 -3.45 8.23 8.31
C ALA A 390 -4.88 7.69 8.09
N PRO A 391 -5.06 6.62 7.29
CA PRO A 391 -6.36 5.99 7.10
C PRO A 391 -6.96 5.53 8.43
N VAL A 392 -8.18 5.99 8.75
CA VAL A 392 -8.94 5.52 9.91
C VAL A 392 -9.69 4.25 9.52
N ARG A 393 -9.49 3.17 10.27
CA ARG A 393 -10.05 1.84 10.01
C ARG A 393 -11.30 1.66 10.89
N LEU A 394 -12.47 1.51 10.28
CA LEU A 394 -13.75 1.45 10.96
C LEU A 394 -14.44 0.11 10.69
N ALA A 395 -15.21 -0.37 11.69
CA ALA A 395 -16.12 -1.50 11.50
C ALA A 395 -17.29 -1.08 10.59
N ALA A 396 -18.06 -2.06 10.11
CA ALA A 396 -19.35 -1.77 9.50
C ALA A 396 -20.32 -1.23 10.58
N GLY A 397 -21.11 -0.22 10.22
CA GLY A 397 -22.09 0.39 11.13
C GLY A 397 -22.40 1.83 10.80
N SER A 398 -23.27 2.44 11.63
CA SER A 398 -23.62 3.86 11.56
C SER A 398 -22.84 4.63 12.62
N PHE A 399 -22.24 5.72 12.19
CA PHE A 399 -21.38 6.55 13.04
C PHE A 399 -21.74 8.03 12.91
N ASP A 400 -21.46 8.78 13.97
CA ASP A 400 -21.44 10.24 13.96
C ASP A 400 -19.98 10.72 13.95
N LEU A 401 -19.65 11.53 12.95
CA LEU A 401 -18.33 12.10 12.74
C LEU A 401 -18.34 13.57 13.16
N TYR A 402 -17.30 13.95 13.92
CA TYR A 402 -17.07 15.32 14.34
C TYR A 402 -15.63 15.73 14.00
N VAL A 403 -15.45 16.99 13.61
CA VAL A 403 -14.16 17.67 13.56
C VAL A 403 -14.14 18.69 14.70
N THR A 404 -13.12 18.65 15.53
CA THR A 404 -13.01 19.54 16.69
C THR A 404 -11.72 20.36 16.63
N GLU A 405 -11.68 21.42 17.40
CA GLU A 405 -10.44 22.15 17.66
C GLU A 405 -9.45 21.22 18.36
N PHE A 406 -8.18 21.34 17.97
CA PHE A 406 -7.08 20.52 18.50
C PHE A 406 -7.06 20.52 20.04
N THR A 407 -7.02 19.33 20.62
CA THR A 407 -7.07 19.07 22.07
C THR A 407 -8.35 19.54 22.79
N GLN A 408 -9.33 20.06 22.06
CA GLN A 408 -10.61 20.49 22.60
C GLN A 408 -11.73 19.55 22.11
N LYS A 409 -12.82 19.49 22.89
CA LYS A 409 -14.06 18.80 22.44
C LYS A 409 -15.11 19.79 21.97
N VAL A 410 -14.67 20.89 21.41
CA VAL A 410 -15.52 21.89 20.77
C VAL A 410 -15.66 21.53 19.30
N ALA A 411 -16.86 21.12 18.88
CA ALA A 411 -17.12 20.76 17.51
C ALA A 411 -17.04 21.99 16.61
N LEU A 412 -16.16 21.94 15.62
CA LEU A 412 -16.06 22.90 14.52
C LEU A 412 -16.92 22.45 13.32
N ALA A 413 -17.12 21.12 13.16
CA ALA A 413 -18.00 20.55 12.16
C ALA A 413 -18.65 19.24 12.67
N GLY A 414 -19.83 18.94 12.18
CA GLY A 414 -20.61 17.75 12.55
C GLY A 414 -21.67 18.01 13.64
N PRO A 415 -22.41 16.94 14.10
CA PRO A 415 -22.22 15.56 13.66
C PRO A 415 -22.65 15.30 12.22
N TYR A 416 -21.82 14.56 11.49
CA TYR A 416 -22.21 14.01 10.18
C TYR A 416 -22.48 12.53 10.33
N ARG A 417 -23.72 12.09 10.02
CA ARG A 417 -24.07 10.67 10.03
C ARG A 417 -23.46 10.00 8.79
N ILE A 418 -22.66 8.95 9.03
CA ILE A 418 -22.08 8.10 8.00
C ILE A 418 -22.44 6.64 8.26
N ASP A 419 -22.91 5.95 7.22
CA ASP A 419 -23.17 4.52 7.23
C ASP A 419 -22.08 3.82 6.42
N LEU A 420 -21.40 2.86 7.03
CA LEU A 420 -20.25 2.19 6.43
C LEU A 420 -20.47 0.68 6.38
N ALA A 421 -20.12 0.08 5.24
CA ALA A 421 -19.94 -1.36 5.08
C ALA A 421 -18.44 -1.72 5.06
N LEU A 422 -18.12 -2.98 5.33
CA LEU A 422 -16.74 -3.47 5.15
C LEU A 422 -16.34 -3.33 3.66
N GLY A 423 -15.16 -2.79 3.42
CA GLY A 423 -14.66 -2.51 2.07
C GLY A 423 -14.94 -1.09 1.58
N ASP A 424 -15.81 -0.33 2.25
CA ASP A 424 -16.04 1.06 1.87
C ASP A 424 -14.77 1.89 2.04
N VAL A 425 -14.58 2.83 1.11
CA VAL A 425 -13.51 3.83 1.15
C VAL A 425 -14.15 5.19 0.97
N VAL A 426 -14.00 6.04 1.98
CA VAL A 426 -14.56 7.38 2.02
C VAL A 426 -13.42 8.37 2.18
N ASP A 427 -13.22 9.25 1.19
CA ASP A 427 -12.35 10.40 1.36
C ASP A 427 -13.12 11.50 2.09
N MET A 428 -12.47 12.11 3.06
CA MET A 428 -12.99 13.18 3.91
C MET A 428 -12.11 14.40 3.77
N ILE A 429 -12.61 15.46 3.16
CA ILE A 429 -11.87 16.72 3.02
C ILE A 429 -12.47 17.75 3.97
N VAL A 430 -11.68 18.17 4.95
CA VAL A 430 -12.05 19.20 5.93
C VAL A 430 -11.74 20.57 5.34
N VAL A 431 -12.73 21.42 5.23
CA VAL A 431 -12.69 22.72 4.55
C VAL A 431 -13.25 23.82 5.45
N ASP A 432 -13.02 25.08 5.09
CA ASP A 432 -13.68 26.22 5.73
C ASP A 432 -15.18 26.25 5.32
N LYS A 433 -16.07 26.70 6.20
CA LYS A 433 -17.47 26.87 5.84
C LYS A 433 -17.68 28.21 5.17
N ALA A 434 -18.36 28.21 4.01
CA ALA A 434 -18.49 29.41 3.18
C ALA A 434 -19.20 30.60 3.89
N ASP A 435 -20.23 30.30 4.70
CA ASP A 435 -21.05 31.33 5.34
C ASP A 435 -20.59 31.68 6.76
N ASP A 436 -19.64 30.95 7.34
CA ASP A 436 -19.20 31.12 8.72
C ASP A 436 -17.74 30.74 8.92
N PRO A 437 -16.80 31.70 8.97
CA PRO A 437 -15.37 31.42 9.12
C PRO A 437 -14.98 30.86 10.52
N ALA A 438 -15.91 30.82 11.47
CA ALA A 438 -15.68 30.28 12.80
C ALA A 438 -15.97 28.77 12.90
N VAL A 439 -16.40 28.11 11.84
CA VAL A 439 -16.69 26.70 11.78
C VAL A 439 -16.14 26.07 10.50
N LEU A 440 -16.07 24.74 10.48
CA LEU A 440 -15.63 23.95 9.35
C LEU A 440 -16.81 23.27 8.66
N ASP A 441 -16.55 22.75 7.48
CA ASP A 441 -17.41 21.83 6.77
C ASP A 441 -16.60 20.61 6.30
N VAL A 442 -17.28 19.58 5.80
CA VAL A 442 -16.64 18.36 5.34
C VAL A 442 -17.23 17.93 4.01
N LEU A 443 -16.38 17.83 3.00
CA LEU A 443 -16.70 17.21 1.73
C LEU A 443 -16.39 15.71 1.81
N PHE A 444 -17.42 14.87 1.66
CA PHE A 444 -17.27 13.42 1.58
C PHE A 444 -17.31 12.95 0.13
N LEU A 445 -16.31 12.15 -0.25
CA LEU A 445 -16.25 11.52 -1.56
C LEU A 445 -16.18 10.01 -1.38
N SER A 446 -17.11 9.27 -1.98
CA SER A 446 -17.03 7.82 -2.05
C SER A 446 -15.95 7.42 -3.05
N GLY A 447 -15.05 6.53 -2.67
CA GLY A 447 -13.88 6.11 -3.44
C GLY A 447 -13.94 4.68 -3.95
N GLY A 448 -15.12 4.10 -4.10
CA GLY A 448 -15.27 2.77 -4.68
C GLY A 448 -16.14 2.80 -5.94
N PRO A 449 -16.01 1.82 -6.86
CA PRO A 449 -17.03 1.63 -7.85
C PRO A 449 -18.34 1.32 -7.10
N THR A 450 -19.37 2.12 -7.35
CA THR A 450 -20.75 1.73 -7.02
C THR A 450 -20.97 0.35 -7.63
N PRO A 451 -21.49 -0.62 -6.87
CA PRO A 451 -21.78 -1.96 -7.37
C PRO A 451 -22.77 -1.95 -8.53
#